data_19547c61c704a8b5a22e10871dc0b966
#
_entry.id   19547c61c704a8b5a22e10871dc0b966
#
_cell.length_a   1.000
_cell.length_b   1.000
_cell.length_c   1.000
_cell.angle_alpha   90.00
_cell.angle_beta   90.00
_cell.angle_gamma   90.00
#
_symmetry.space_group_name_H-M   'P 1'
#
loop_
_entity.id
_entity.type
_entity.pdbx_description
1 polymer ?
#
loop_
_entity_poly.entity_id
_entity_poly.type
_entity_poly.pdbx_seq_one_letter_code
_entity_poly.pdbx_strand_id
1 'polypeptide(L)'
;ITLMMFYRSWHGDGNAPIGITVYEMDKETLYFDSLYTSDVDVTNFCSLHDSTKVLYQDRIVVPAVPADSIYQSATGMYIYRIMSRLNDRYAQKIFNIKDFSSKEAFNQLFKGLYITTNYGGASALYVYDICLAIHYHYTFPTQEGSSTYTTLPDVKYLYANVESRQ
;
A
#
# COMPACT_ATOMS: atom_id res chain seq x y z
N ILE A 1 -1.12 7.49 -5.39
CA ILE A 1 -0.43 6.52 -4.51
C ILE A 1 -0.79 5.12 -4.96
N THR A 2 0.19 4.25 -5.05
CA THR A 2 0.01 2.85 -5.43
C THR A 2 0.51 1.95 -4.30
N LEU A 3 -0.35 1.08 -3.79
CA LEU A 3 0.04 0.00 -2.91
C LEU A 3 0.58 -1.14 -3.77
N MET A 4 1.77 -1.61 -3.47
CA MET A 4 2.39 -2.75 -4.13
C MET A 4 2.58 -3.89 -3.13
N MET A 5 2.10 -5.07 -3.48
CA MET A 5 2.27 -6.29 -2.71
C MET A 5 3.09 -7.27 -3.53
N PHE A 6 4.20 -7.73 -2.97
CA PHE A 6 5.12 -8.65 -3.62
C PHE A 6 4.92 -10.06 -3.11
N TYR A 7 4.76 -11.02 -4.02
CA TYR A 7 4.64 -12.43 -3.69
C TYR A 7 5.48 -13.32 -4.61
N ARG A 8 5.84 -14.50 -4.14
CA ARG A 8 6.65 -15.46 -4.90
C ARG A 8 5.87 -16.72 -5.25
N SER A 9 4.87 -17.04 -4.45
CA SER A 9 4.11 -18.26 -4.59
C SER A 9 2.67 -18.06 -4.13
N TRP A 10 1.84 -18.96 -4.58
CA TRP A 10 0.46 -19.10 -4.12
C TRP A 10 0.15 -20.58 -3.89
N HIS A 11 -0.90 -20.85 -3.15
CA HIS A 11 -1.46 -22.17 -2.92
C HIS A 11 -2.92 -22.18 -3.32
N GLY A 12 -3.38 -23.30 -3.91
CA GLY A 12 -4.76 -23.48 -4.34
C GLY A 12 -4.99 -23.26 -5.83
N ASP A 13 -6.23 -23.02 -6.23
CA ASP A 13 -6.60 -22.81 -7.62
C ASP A 13 -6.21 -21.42 -8.11
N GLY A 14 -5.17 -21.35 -8.94
CA GLY A 14 -4.68 -20.09 -9.50
C GLY A 14 -5.70 -19.38 -10.42
N ASN A 15 -6.74 -20.06 -10.90
CA ASN A 15 -7.80 -19.44 -11.70
C ASN A 15 -8.92 -18.85 -10.84
N ALA A 16 -8.95 -19.18 -9.54
CA ALA A 16 -9.94 -18.61 -8.63
C ALA A 16 -9.61 -17.15 -8.32
N PRO A 17 -10.54 -16.22 -8.52
CA PRO A 17 -10.30 -14.82 -8.21
C PRO A 17 -10.17 -14.61 -6.69
N ILE A 18 -9.23 -13.76 -6.30
CA ILE A 18 -9.05 -13.29 -4.92
C ILE A 18 -9.53 -11.85 -4.86
N GLY A 19 -10.50 -11.56 -4.00
CA GLY A 19 -10.94 -10.19 -3.74
C GLY A 19 -10.00 -9.52 -2.75
N ILE A 20 -9.49 -8.34 -3.09
CA ILE A 20 -8.65 -7.54 -2.22
C ILE A 20 -9.39 -6.24 -1.90
N THR A 21 -9.47 -5.91 -0.63
CA THR A 21 -9.97 -4.62 -0.16
C THR A 21 -8.93 -3.97 0.74
N VAL A 22 -8.68 -2.70 0.51
CA VAL A 22 -7.76 -1.88 1.30
C VAL A 22 -8.55 -0.78 1.97
N TYR A 23 -8.45 -0.72 3.29
CA TYR A 23 -9.07 0.32 4.12
C TYR A 23 -8.03 1.26 4.70
N GLU A 24 -8.41 2.52 4.87
CA GLU A 24 -7.68 3.45 5.71
C GLU A 24 -7.89 3.08 7.19
N MET A 25 -6.81 2.99 7.96
CA MET A 25 -6.90 2.96 9.41
C MET A 25 -7.17 4.37 9.93
N ASP A 26 -8.31 4.58 10.57
CA ASP A 26 -8.81 5.91 10.91
C ASP A 26 -9.09 6.13 12.40
N LYS A 27 -9.04 5.06 13.21
CA LYS A 27 -9.34 5.09 14.64
C LYS A 27 -8.07 5.04 15.49
N GLU A 28 -7.73 3.89 16.03
CA GLU A 28 -6.53 3.71 16.83
C GLU A 28 -5.28 3.52 15.98
N THR A 29 -4.13 3.85 16.53
CA THR A 29 -2.82 3.63 15.92
C THR A 29 -2.24 2.32 16.43
N LEU A 30 -1.66 1.52 15.54
CA LEU A 30 -0.84 0.38 15.96
C LEU A 30 0.49 0.89 16.52
N TYR A 31 0.81 0.47 17.72
CA TYR A 31 2.06 0.80 18.40
C TYR A 31 3.10 -0.28 18.14
N PHE A 32 4.27 0.15 17.79
CA PHE A 32 5.42 -0.68 17.46
C PHE A 32 5.86 -1.63 18.58
N ASP A 33 5.77 -1.19 19.81
CA ASP A 33 6.16 -1.92 21.02
C ASP A 33 5.04 -2.80 21.61
N SER A 34 3.89 -2.84 20.92
CA SER A 34 2.74 -3.63 21.35
C SER A 34 2.63 -4.93 20.55
N LEU A 35 2.34 -6.01 21.25
CA LEU A 35 2.07 -7.31 20.65
C LEU A 35 0.60 -7.40 20.25
N TYR A 36 0.34 -7.65 18.97
CA TYR A 36 -1.00 -7.91 18.46
C TYR A 36 -1.11 -9.36 18.05
N THR A 37 -2.23 -9.98 18.35
CA THR A 37 -2.53 -11.35 17.96
C THR A 37 -3.44 -11.37 16.72
N SER A 38 -3.53 -12.51 16.03
CA SER A 38 -4.33 -12.64 14.81
C SER A 38 -5.84 -12.49 15.02
N ASP A 39 -6.31 -12.50 16.26
CA ASP A 39 -7.69 -12.32 16.69
C ASP A 39 -8.02 -10.87 17.13
N VAL A 40 -7.09 -9.93 16.90
CA VAL A 40 -7.34 -8.52 17.22
C VAL A 40 -8.58 -8.01 16.48
N ASP A 41 -9.43 -7.31 17.22
CA ASP A 41 -10.62 -6.70 16.63
C ASP A 41 -10.25 -5.49 15.76
N VAL A 42 -10.27 -5.71 14.45
CA VAL A 42 -9.93 -4.70 13.43
C VAL A 42 -10.85 -3.48 13.50
N THR A 43 -12.07 -3.62 14.05
CA THR A 43 -13.00 -2.49 14.18
C THR A 43 -12.51 -1.41 15.15
N ASN A 44 -11.53 -1.71 16.00
CA ASN A 44 -10.84 -0.73 16.83
C ASN A 44 -9.94 0.20 16.01
N PHE A 45 -9.48 -0.23 14.85
CA PHE A 45 -8.52 0.49 13.99
C PHE A 45 -9.16 1.07 12.75
N CYS A 46 -10.22 0.42 12.23
CA CYS A 46 -10.85 0.74 10.96
C CYS A 46 -12.35 0.90 11.07
N SER A 47 -12.89 1.90 10.37
CA SER A 47 -14.33 2.06 10.14
C SER A 47 -14.78 1.24 8.93
N LEU A 48 -14.89 -0.09 9.08
CA LEU A 48 -15.14 -1.04 7.98
C LEU A 48 -16.47 -0.83 7.24
N HIS A 49 -17.46 -0.22 7.89
CA HIS A 49 -18.78 0.09 7.29
C HIS A 49 -18.83 1.47 6.62
N ASP A 50 -17.78 2.28 6.73
CA ASP A 50 -17.66 3.56 6.06
C ASP A 50 -17.03 3.38 4.69
N SER A 51 -17.85 3.42 3.63
CA SER A 51 -17.38 3.30 2.25
C SER A 51 -16.36 4.38 1.88
N THR A 52 -16.33 5.49 2.61
CA THR A 52 -15.33 6.54 2.38
C THR A 52 -13.93 6.14 2.85
N LYS A 53 -13.81 5.08 3.64
CA LYS A 53 -12.53 4.54 4.11
C LYS A 53 -11.99 3.41 3.23
N VAL A 54 -12.78 2.95 2.26
CA VAL A 54 -12.31 2.01 1.24
C VAL A 54 -11.41 2.77 0.26
N LEU A 55 -10.16 2.40 0.21
CA LEU A 55 -9.15 3.04 -0.64
C LEU A 55 -8.99 2.33 -1.97
N TYR A 56 -9.19 1.02 -1.97
CA TYR A 56 -9.12 0.16 -3.14
C TYR A 56 -9.98 -1.09 -2.91
N GLN A 57 -10.64 -1.56 -3.96
CA GLN A 57 -11.33 -2.84 -3.97
C GLN A 57 -11.35 -3.40 -5.38
N ASP A 58 -10.84 -4.63 -5.55
CA ASP A 58 -10.83 -5.31 -6.83
C ASP A 58 -10.71 -6.83 -6.65
N ARG A 59 -10.85 -7.55 -7.76
CA ARG A 59 -10.64 -9.00 -7.85
C ARG A 59 -9.48 -9.27 -8.78
N ILE A 60 -8.53 -10.05 -8.32
CA ILE A 60 -7.36 -10.46 -9.10
C ILE A 60 -7.38 -11.97 -9.33
N VAL A 61 -6.83 -12.39 -10.45
CA VAL A 61 -6.52 -13.79 -10.76
C VAL A 61 -5.01 -13.92 -10.81
N VAL A 62 -4.45 -14.75 -9.92
CA VAL A 62 -3.00 -14.80 -9.66
C VAL A 62 -2.13 -15.10 -10.88
N PRO A 63 -2.46 -16.08 -11.76
CA PRO A 63 -1.66 -16.35 -12.96
C PRO A 63 -1.77 -15.28 -14.05
N ALA A 64 -2.77 -14.39 -13.98
CA ALA A 64 -3.06 -13.38 -14.99
C ALA A 64 -2.53 -11.98 -14.64
N VAL A 65 -1.55 -11.89 -13.73
CA VAL A 65 -0.88 -10.59 -13.47
C VAL A 65 -0.21 -10.08 -14.74
N PRO A 66 -0.29 -8.78 -15.04
CA PRO A 66 0.39 -8.18 -16.19
C PRO A 66 1.88 -8.50 -16.22
N ALA A 67 2.45 -8.66 -17.40
CA ALA A 67 3.86 -9.02 -17.59
C ALA A 67 4.83 -8.01 -16.94
N ASP A 68 4.48 -6.75 -16.87
CA ASP A 68 5.24 -5.70 -16.18
C ASP A 68 5.21 -5.82 -14.64
N SER A 69 4.33 -6.67 -14.13
CA SER A 69 4.23 -7.01 -12.70
C SER A 69 5.03 -8.26 -12.33
N ILE A 70 5.79 -8.82 -13.28
CA ILE A 70 6.65 -9.99 -13.10
C ILE A 70 8.08 -9.57 -13.37
N TYR A 71 8.99 -9.82 -12.45
CA TYR A 71 10.41 -9.63 -12.68
C TYR A 71 11.23 -10.77 -12.09
N GLN A 72 12.38 -11.02 -12.68
CA GLN A 72 13.29 -12.02 -12.19
C GLN A 72 14.33 -11.37 -11.27
N SER A 73 14.47 -11.90 -10.05
CA SER A 73 15.51 -11.45 -9.13
C SER A 73 16.90 -11.82 -9.62
N ALA A 74 17.94 -11.21 -9.04
CA ALA A 74 19.34 -11.57 -9.33
C ALA A 74 19.67 -13.06 -9.07
N THR A 75 18.86 -13.73 -8.24
CA THR A 75 18.99 -15.16 -7.96
C THR A 75 18.16 -16.04 -8.90
N GLY A 76 17.59 -15.48 -9.96
CA GLY A 76 16.78 -16.20 -10.95
C GLY A 76 15.35 -16.52 -10.52
N MET A 77 14.91 -16.09 -9.31
CA MET A 77 13.54 -16.32 -8.85
C MET A 77 12.58 -15.29 -9.45
N TYR A 78 11.41 -15.76 -9.86
CA TYR A 78 10.33 -14.87 -10.28
C TYR A 78 9.68 -14.21 -9.06
N ILE A 79 9.45 -12.93 -9.18
CA ILE A 79 8.75 -12.10 -8.20
C ILE A 79 7.55 -11.50 -8.91
N TYR A 80 6.40 -11.67 -8.33
CA TYR A 80 5.14 -11.14 -8.82
C TYR A 80 4.71 -9.94 -7.98
N ARG A 81 4.07 -8.97 -8.62
CA ARG A 81 3.66 -7.73 -7.98
C ARG A 81 2.19 -7.43 -8.28
N ILE A 82 1.42 -7.25 -7.24
CA ILE A 82 0.06 -6.69 -7.33
C ILE A 82 0.17 -5.20 -7.11
N MET A 83 -0.36 -4.41 -8.03
CA MET A 83 -0.40 -2.95 -7.94
C MET A 83 -1.83 -2.48 -7.77
N SER A 84 -2.12 -1.85 -6.64
CA SER A 84 -3.44 -1.33 -6.27
C SER A 84 -3.37 0.19 -6.17
N ARG A 85 -3.91 0.89 -7.17
CA ARG A 85 -3.98 2.36 -7.12
C ARG A 85 -5.02 2.77 -6.09
N LEU A 86 -4.58 3.40 -5.02
CA LEU A 86 -5.45 3.94 -3.98
C LEU A 86 -6.18 5.17 -4.49
N ASN A 87 -7.35 5.46 -3.91
CA ASN A 87 -8.18 6.57 -4.37
C ASN A 87 -7.48 7.93 -4.23
N ASP A 88 -7.83 8.86 -5.10
CA ASP A 88 -7.16 10.15 -5.19
C ASP A 88 -7.40 11.03 -3.95
N ARG A 89 -8.51 10.82 -3.24
CA ARG A 89 -8.77 11.53 -1.98
C ARG A 89 -7.75 11.17 -0.89
N TYR A 90 -7.37 9.91 -0.81
CA TYR A 90 -6.31 9.48 0.09
C TYR A 90 -4.96 10.06 -0.30
N ALA A 91 -4.66 10.12 -1.60
CA ALA A 91 -3.46 10.76 -2.10
C ALA A 91 -3.41 12.25 -1.71
N GLN A 92 -4.53 12.97 -1.83
CA GLN A 92 -4.64 14.36 -1.39
C GLN A 92 -4.46 14.51 0.13
N LYS A 93 -5.02 13.59 0.92
CA LYS A 93 -4.81 13.58 2.37
C LYS A 93 -3.33 13.47 2.71
N ILE A 94 -2.62 12.51 2.11
CA ILE A 94 -1.18 12.30 2.35
C ILE A 94 -0.37 13.52 1.88
N PHE A 95 -0.67 14.06 0.71
CA PHE A 95 0.00 15.25 0.17
C PHE A 95 -0.15 16.49 1.08
N ASN A 96 -1.29 16.60 1.75
CA ASN A 96 -1.59 17.74 2.64
C ASN A 96 -0.99 17.60 4.04
N ILE A 97 -0.34 16.48 4.38
CA ILE A 97 0.40 16.35 5.63
C ILE A 97 1.57 17.33 5.58
N LYS A 98 1.60 18.26 6.53
CA LYS A 98 2.64 19.28 6.64
C LYS A 98 3.51 19.12 7.89
N ASP A 99 3.02 18.37 8.87
CA ASP A 99 3.73 18.13 10.11
C ASP A 99 4.49 16.81 10.05
N PHE A 100 5.79 16.93 9.89
CA PHE A 100 6.77 15.85 9.95
C PHE A 100 7.78 16.09 11.08
N SER A 101 7.40 16.88 12.09
CA SER A 101 8.28 17.27 13.20
C SER A 101 8.71 16.09 14.06
N SER A 102 7.84 15.08 14.15
CA SER A 102 8.15 13.84 14.87
C SER A 102 7.47 12.63 14.24
N LYS A 103 7.94 11.44 14.59
CA LYS A 103 7.31 10.15 14.22
C LYS A 103 5.87 10.08 14.75
N GLU A 104 5.66 10.54 15.96
CA GLU A 104 4.35 10.54 16.62
C GLU A 104 3.36 11.45 15.89
N ALA A 105 3.76 12.68 15.51
CA ALA A 105 2.93 13.59 14.74
C ALA A 105 2.54 12.98 13.39
N PHE A 106 3.50 12.37 12.69
CA PHE A 106 3.21 11.65 11.44
C PHE A 106 2.25 10.48 11.65
N ASN A 107 2.45 9.64 12.67
CA ASN A 107 1.61 8.47 12.96
C ASN A 107 0.17 8.85 13.32
N GLN A 108 -0.07 10.03 13.90
CA GLN A 108 -1.43 10.53 14.14
C GLN A 108 -2.18 10.82 12.84
N LEU A 109 -1.47 11.24 11.80
CA LEU A 109 -2.02 11.58 10.49
C LEU A 109 -2.06 10.39 9.54
N PHE A 110 -1.07 9.52 9.64
CA PHE A 110 -0.94 8.28 8.86
C PHE A 110 -0.93 7.07 9.80
N LYS A 111 -2.09 6.52 10.08
CA LYS A 111 -2.25 5.40 11.03
C LYS A 111 -1.98 4.04 10.40
N GLY A 112 -1.91 3.98 9.08
CA GLY A 112 -1.66 2.75 8.33
C GLY A 112 -2.80 2.34 7.41
N LEU A 113 -2.67 1.13 6.89
CA LEU A 113 -3.63 0.50 5.99
C LEU A 113 -4.01 -0.88 6.52
N TYR A 114 -5.29 -1.20 6.41
CA TYR A 114 -5.78 -2.55 6.61
C TYR A 114 -6.09 -3.20 5.27
N ILE A 115 -5.42 -4.31 4.99
CA ILE A 115 -5.59 -5.08 3.76
C ILE A 115 -6.30 -6.38 4.10
N THR A 116 -7.40 -6.67 3.45
CA THR A 116 -8.18 -7.88 3.66
C THR A 116 -8.61 -8.52 2.36
N THR A 117 -8.90 -9.81 2.44
CA THR A 117 -9.54 -10.56 1.36
C THR A 117 -11.00 -10.77 1.70
N ASN A 118 -11.90 -10.42 0.80
CA ASN A 118 -13.34 -10.54 0.99
C ASN A 118 -14.02 -11.50 0.01
N TYR A 119 -13.24 -12.15 -0.87
CA TYR A 119 -13.74 -13.09 -1.86
C TYR A 119 -12.62 -14.08 -2.22
N GLY A 120 -12.98 -15.33 -2.43
CA GLY A 120 -12.06 -16.36 -2.86
C GLY A 120 -11.59 -17.24 -1.69
N GLY A 121 -12.14 -18.43 -1.57
CA GLY A 121 -11.71 -19.43 -0.57
C GLY A 121 -10.77 -20.49 -1.12
N ALA A 122 -10.46 -20.44 -2.44
CA ALA A 122 -9.73 -21.50 -3.13
C ALA A 122 -8.23 -21.22 -3.30
N SER A 123 -7.77 -20.03 -2.97
CA SER A 123 -6.38 -19.64 -3.15
C SER A 123 -5.85 -18.77 -2.02
N ALA A 124 -4.57 -18.92 -1.71
CA ALA A 124 -3.83 -18.12 -0.74
C ALA A 124 -2.55 -17.58 -1.37
N LEU A 125 -2.24 -16.30 -1.14
CA LEU A 125 -1.01 -15.66 -1.58
C LEU A 125 -0.03 -15.53 -0.43
N TYR A 126 1.24 -15.84 -0.71
CA TYR A 126 2.35 -15.58 0.21
C TYR A 126 2.98 -14.22 -0.12
N VAL A 127 2.39 -13.16 0.44
CA VAL A 127 2.94 -11.81 0.34
C VAL A 127 4.12 -11.70 1.30
N TYR A 128 5.31 -11.43 0.76
CA TYR A 128 6.52 -11.32 1.57
C TYR A 128 6.99 -9.88 1.77
N ASP A 129 6.52 -8.96 0.92
CA ASP A 129 6.85 -7.55 1.02
C ASP A 129 5.70 -6.66 0.58
N ILE A 130 5.58 -5.49 1.21
CA ILE A 130 4.56 -4.49 0.92
C ILE A 130 5.22 -3.13 0.85
N CYS A 131 4.83 -2.33 -0.14
CA CYS A 131 5.37 -1.00 -0.37
C CYS A 131 4.29 -0.05 -0.84
N LEU A 132 4.34 1.19 -0.36
CA LEU A 132 3.59 2.31 -0.93
C LEU A 132 4.49 3.12 -1.86
N ALA A 133 4.10 3.24 -3.12
CA ALA A 133 4.73 4.14 -4.08
C ALA A 133 3.94 5.45 -4.12
N ILE A 134 4.57 6.53 -3.70
CA ILE A 134 4.02 7.88 -3.74
C ILE A 134 4.58 8.56 -4.98
N HIS A 135 3.74 8.73 -6.00
CA HIS A 135 4.09 9.42 -7.24
C HIS A 135 3.77 10.91 -7.07
N TYR A 136 4.71 11.75 -7.36
CA TYR A 136 4.55 13.19 -7.25
C TYR A 136 5.32 13.93 -8.35
N HIS A 137 5.01 15.20 -8.51
CA HIS A 137 5.78 16.10 -9.36
C HIS A 137 6.41 17.17 -8.49
N TYR A 138 7.64 17.52 -8.79
CA TYR A 138 8.28 18.66 -8.17
C TYR A 138 8.73 19.65 -9.22
N THR A 139 8.66 20.91 -8.87
CA THR A 139 8.97 22.03 -9.77
C THR A 139 10.13 22.81 -9.19
N PHE A 140 11.12 23.11 -10.03
CA PHE A 140 12.28 23.86 -9.65
C PHE A 140 12.69 24.84 -10.79
N PRO A 141 13.39 25.94 -10.49
CA PRO A 141 13.86 26.85 -11.50
C PRO A 141 14.89 26.17 -12.41
N THR A 142 14.84 26.43 -13.72
CA THR A 142 15.74 25.82 -14.71
C THR A 142 17.19 26.29 -14.51
N GLN A 143 17.37 27.50 -13.97
CA GLN A 143 18.66 28.08 -13.57
C GLN A 143 18.44 28.91 -12.31
N GLU A 144 19.50 29.08 -11.51
CA GLU A 144 19.43 29.92 -10.34
C GLU A 144 19.05 31.37 -10.71
N GLY A 145 18.00 31.91 -10.08
CA GLY A 145 17.44 33.23 -10.40
C GLY A 145 16.54 33.30 -11.63
N SER A 146 16.24 32.16 -12.28
CA SER A 146 15.34 32.12 -13.43
C SER A 146 13.87 32.19 -13.01
N SER A 147 13.06 32.88 -13.82
CA SER A 147 11.59 32.82 -13.74
C SER A 147 11.00 31.62 -14.49
N THR A 148 11.82 30.82 -15.16
CA THR A 148 11.41 29.63 -15.89
C THR A 148 11.56 28.41 -14.99
N TYR A 149 10.50 27.58 -14.92
CA TYR A 149 10.46 26.40 -14.07
C TYR A 149 10.31 25.13 -14.91
N THR A 150 10.93 24.07 -14.44
CA THR A 150 10.76 22.71 -14.99
C THR A 150 10.07 21.85 -13.95
N THR A 151 9.11 21.01 -14.41
CA THR A 151 8.41 20.06 -13.57
C THR A 151 8.83 18.66 -13.97
N LEU A 152 9.31 17.88 -13.03
CA LEU A 152 9.72 16.48 -13.22
C LEU A 152 8.86 15.55 -12.36
N PRO A 153 8.48 14.37 -12.89
CA PRO A 153 7.88 13.32 -12.10
C PRO A 153 8.95 12.62 -11.24
N ASP A 154 8.55 12.19 -10.06
CA ASP A 154 9.38 11.36 -9.18
C ASP A 154 8.50 10.41 -8.37
N VAL A 155 9.11 9.40 -7.77
CA VAL A 155 8.44 8.41 -6.95
C VAL A 155 9.20 8.11 -5.67
N LYS A 156 8.52 8.18 -4.54
CA LYS A 156 9.06 7.77 -3.24
C LYS A 156 8.43 6.44 -2.82
N TYR A 157 9.28 5.50 -2.43
CA TYR A 157 8.86 4.19 -1.94
C TYR A 157 8.96 4.14 -0.42
N LEU A 158 7.86 3.76 0.23
CA LEU A 158 7.78 3.49 1.65
C LEU A 158 7.52 1.99 1.85
N TYR A 159 8.53 1.27 2.29
CA TYR A 159 8.45 -0.16 2.54
C TYR A 159 7.91 -0.42 3.95
N ALA A 160 7.01 -1.40 4.06
CA ALA A 160 6.64 -1.94 5.35
C ALA A 160 7.84 -2.72 5.91
N ASN A 161 8.34 -2.33 7.08
CA ASN A 161 9.37 -3.09 7.76
C ASN A 161 8.76 -4.29 8.51
N VAL A 162 9.62 -5.17 9.07
CA VAL A 162 9.17 -6.38 9.78
C VAL A 162 8.28 -6.03 10.98
N GLU A 163 8.50 -4.87 11.56
CA GLU A 163 7.82 -4.37 12.75
C GLU A 163 6.43 -3.77 12.43
N SER A 164 6.20 -3.39 11.18
CA SER A 164 4.93 -2.85 10.70
C SER A 164 4.05 -3.88 9.97
N ARG A 165 4.51 -5.14 9.92
CA ARG A 165 3.77 -6.27 9.30
C ARG A 165 3.22 -7.14 10.42
N GLN A 166 1.94 -7.08 10.61
CA GLN A 166 1.23 -7.97 11.52
C GLN A 166 0.00 -8.52 10.83
#